data_69f8c3f5e8155ca506430370840a9029
#
_entry.id   69f8c3f5e8155ca506430370840a9029
#
_cell.length_a   1.000
_cell.length_b   1.000
_cell.length_c   1.000
_cell.angle_alpha   90.00
_cell.angle_beta   90.00
_cell.angle_gamma   90.00
#
_symmetry.space_group_name_H-M   'P 1'
#
loop_
_entity.id
_entity.type
_entity.pdbx_description
1 polymer ?
#
loop_
_entity_poly.entity_id
_entity_poly.type
_entity_poly.pdbx_seq_one_letter_code
_entity_poly.pdbx_strand_id
1 'polypeptide(L)'
;MATPVLIIGKSGSGKSTSMRNCQNDDFNLIRVLNKPLPFKGKVNGWFSDDYQQIMKLLIASKADSIVIDDAGYLITNHFMRGHSSAGKGNGVFSLYNDIGDYFWNLIQFIVTKVPENKIVYIIMH
;
A
#
# COMPACT_ATOMS: atom_id res chain seq x y z
N MET A 1 -18.57 -1.59 -2.09
CA MET A 1 -17.43 -0.75 -1.67
C MET A 1 -16.60 -1.52 -0.65
N ALA A 2 -15.32 -1.68 -0.89
CA ALA A 2 -14.43 -2.31 0.07
C ALA A 2 -14.18 -1.38 1.26
N THR A 3 -13.76 -1.95 2.39
CA THR A 3 -13.43 -1.18 3.58
C THR A 3 -11.93 -1.01 3.67
N PRO A 4 -11.40 0.22 3.59
CA PRO A 4 -9.99 0.48 3.88
C PRO A 4 -9.78 0.57 5.40
N VAL A 5 -8.73 -0.10 5.89
CA VAL A 5 -8.35 -0.06 7.31
C VAL A 5 -6.89 0.41 7.38
N LEU A 6 -6.66 1.52 8.04
CA LEU A 6 -5.32 2.08 8.17
C LEU A 6 -4.71 1.65 9.50
N ILE A 7 -3.54 1.02 9.43
CA ILE A 7 -2.78 0.60 10.60
C ILE A 7 -1.49 1.43 10.65
N ILE A 8 -1.38 2.27 11.66
CA ILE A 8 -0.24 3.16 11.82
C ILE A 8 0.50 2.78 13.11
N GLY A 9 1.81 2.76 13.05
CA GLY A 9 2.63 2.49 14.22
C GLY A 9 4.10 2.68 13.92
N LYS A 10 4.89 2.77 14.98
CA LYS A 10 6.34 2.88 14.86
C LYS A 10 6.94 1.59 14.33
N SER A 11 8.12 1.70 13.72
CA SER A 11 8.89 0.53 13.33
C SER A 11 9.10 -0.40 14.52
N GLY A 12 8.91 -1.70 14.33
CA GLY A 12 9.04 -2.67 15.40
C GLY A 12 7.84 -2.81 16.32
N SER A 13 6.72 -2.13 16.03
CA SER A 13 5.51 -2.23 16.84
C SER A 13 4.66 -3.47 16.56
N GLY A 14 5.11 -4.35 15.66
CA GLY A 14 4.40 -5.59 15.33
C GLY A 14 3.38 -5.48 14.21
N LYS A 15 3.38 -4.40 13.45
CA LYS A 15 2.41 -4.21 12.36
C LYS A 15 2.45 -5.35 11.35
N SER A 16 3.63 -5.68 10.83
CA SER A 16 3.80 -6.77 9.87
C SER A 16 3.72 -8.13 10.54
N THR A 17 4.20 -8.27 11.76
CA THR A 17 4.17 -9.53 12.52
C THR A 17 2.73 -9.97 12.82
N SER A 18 1.80 -9.02 12.93
CA SER A 18 0.39 -9.34 13.17
C SER A 18 -0.23 -10.20 12.06
N MET A 19 0.40 -10.26 10.88
CA MET A 19 -0.06 -11.07 9.76
C MET A 19 0.38 -12.54 9.84
N ARG A 20 1.23 -12.91 10.79
CA ARG A 20 1.85 -14.25 10.81
C ARG A 20 0.86 -15.40 10.91
N ASN A 21 -0.31 -15.15 11.50
CA ASN A 21 -1.36 -16.15 11.65
C ASN A 21 -2.32 -16.21 10.47
N CYS A 22 -2.17 -15.31 9.51
CA CYS A 22 -2.99 -15.25 8.29
C CYS A 22 -2.10 -15.68 7.11
N GLN A 23 -2.13 -16.96 6.75
CA GLN A 23 -1.28 -17.51 5.71
C GLN A 23 -2.09 -18.09 4.56
N ASN A 24 -1.44 -18.29 3.43
CA ASN A 24 -2.03 -18.85 2.21
C ASN A 24 -3.17 -17.98 1.66
N ASP A 25 -4.37 -18.53 1.53
CA ASP A 25 -5.49 -17.91 0.85
C ASP A 25 -6.29 -16.95 1.73
N ASP A 26 -5.93 -16.82 3.01
CA ASP A 26 -6.63 -15.92 3.93
C ASP A 26 -6.50 -14.46 3.49
N PHE A 27 -5.35 -14.11 2.94
CA PHE A 27 -5.14 -12.76 2.42
C PHE A 27 -4.05 -12.75 1.35
N ASN A 28 -4.02 -11.68 0.57
CA ASN A 28 -2.92 -11.39 -0.35
C ASN A 28 -2.14 -10.18 0.16
N LEU A 29 -0.82 -10.23 0.00
CA LEU A 29 0.09 -9.20 0.46
C LEU A 29 0.67 -8.45 -0.72
N ILE A 30 0.55 -7.13 -0.71
CA ILE A 30 1.24 -6.24 -1.64
C ILE A 30 2.34 -5.53 -0.85
N ARG A 31 3.59 -5.83 -1.16
CA ARG A 31 4.74 -5.22 -0.49
C ARG A 31 5.24 -4.04 -1.32
N VAL A 32 5.26 -2.87 -0.73
CA VAL A 32 5.81 -1.68 -1.40
C VAL A 32 7.34 -1.69 -1.34
N LEU A 33 7.90 -2.26 -0.27
CA LEU A 33 9.34 -2.50 -0.18
C LEU A 33 9.62 -3.99 -0.33
N ASN A 34 10.67 -4.33 -1.07
CA ASN A 34 11.12 -5.70 -1.23
C ASN A 34 12.02 -6.10 -0.05
N LYS A 35 11.40 -6.38 1.08
CA LYS A 35 12.09 -6.85 2.28
C LYS A 35 11.45 -8.13 2.79
N PRO A 36 12.21 -9.01 3.48
CA PRO A 36 11.64 -10.24 4.02
C PRO A 36 10.62 -9.95 5.12
N LEU A 37 9.64 -10.84 5.26
CA LEU A 37 8.68 -10.77 6.35
C LEU A 37 9.36 -11.13 7.68
N PRO A 38 8.88 -10.57 8.81
CA PRO A 38 9.48 -10.84 10.12
C PRO A 38 9.12 -12.20 10.72
N PHE A 39 8.44 -13.06 9.97
CA PHE A 39 8.01 -14.38 10.41
C PHE A 39 8.18 -15.41 9.29
N LYS A 40 8.18 -16.69 9.65
CA LYS A 40 8.20 -17.79 8.68
C LYS A 40 6.77 -18.15 8.29
N GLY A 41 6.59 -18.43 7.00
CA GLY A 41 5.31 -18.84 6.46
C GLY A 41 5.18 -18.48 4.99
N LYS A 42 4.13 -19.02 4.37
CA LYS A 42 3.82 -18.70 2.98
C LYS A 42 2.72 -17.64 2.94
N VAL A 43 2.99 -16.57 2.23
CA VAL A 43 2.03 -15.50 1.99
C VAL A 43 1.97 -15.27 0.49
N ASN A 44 0.78 -15.42 -0.06
CA ASN A 44 0.54 -15.10 -1.47
C ASN A 44 0.54 -13.60 -1.66
N GLY A 45 1.38 -13.11 -2.58
CA GLY A 45 1.45 -11.68 -2.74
C GLY A 45 2.38 -11.24 -3.85
N TRP A 46 2.52 -9.94 -3.92
CA TRP A 46 3.30 -9.26 -4.97
C TRP A 46 4.15 -8.18 -4.36
N PHE A 47 5.16 -7.76 -5.12
CA PHE A 47 5.96 -6.58 -4.83
C PHE A 47 5.62 -5.50 -5.86
N SER A 48 5.22 -4.32 -5.39
CA SER A 48 4.96 -3.19 -6.28
C SER A 48 4.93 -1.88 -5.50
N ASP A 49 5.51 -0.85 -6.09
CA ASP A 49 5.37 0.54 -5.64
C ASP A 49 4.71 1.43 -6.69
N ASP A 50 4.05 0.83 -7.67
CA ASP A 50 3.33 1.52 -8.73
C ASP A 50 1.83 1.53 -8.40
N TYR A 51 1.24 2.72 -8.26
CA TYR A 51 -0.18 2.88 -7.93
C TYR A 51 -1.08 2.15 -8.92
N GLN A 52 -0.79 2.25 -10.22
CA GLN A 52 -1.63 1.60 -11.24
C GLN A 52 -1.60 0.08 -11.11
N GLN A 53 -0.42 -0.47 -10.88
CA GLN A 53 -0.27 -1.91 -10.68
C GLN A 53 -0.96 -2.36 -9.40
N ILE A 54 -0.83 -1.61 -8.31
CA ILE A 54 -1.50 -1.92 -7.04
C ILE A 54 -3.02 -1.93 -7.24
N MET A 55 -3.57 -0.95 -7.95
CA MET A 55 -5.00 -0.89 -8.24
C MET A 55 -5.47 -2.12 -9.04
N LYS A 56 -4.70 -2.56 -10.03
CA LYS A 56 -5.00 -3.77 -10.79
C LYS A 56 -4.97 -5.02 -9.92
N LEU A 57 -3.98 -5.11 -9.02
CA LEU A 57 -3.86 -6.24 -8.10
C LEU A 57 -5.02 -6.29 -7.10
N LEU A 58 -5.48 -5.15 -6.63
CA LEU A 58 -6.63 -5.07 -5.73
C LEU A 58 -7.90 -5.64 -6.36
N ILE A 59 -8.09 -5.40 -7.65
CA ILE A 59 -9.24 -5.95 -8.38
C ILE A 59 -9.03 -7.43 -8.69
N ALA A 60 -7.82 -7.84 -9.07
CA ALA A 60 -7.52 -9.21 -9.48
C ALA A 60 -7.47 -10.20 -8.31
N SER A 61 -7.21 -9.73 -7.10
CA SER A 61 -7.09 -10.60 -5.92
C SER A 61 -8.39 -11.34 -5.64
N LYS A 62 -8.29 -12.63 -5.37
CA LYS A 62 -9.43 -13.48 -4.99
C LYS A 62 -9.58 -13.60 -3.47
N ALA A 63 -8.62 -13.12 -2.70
CA ALA A 63 -8.68 -13.16 -1.24
C ALA A 63 -9.67 -12.13 -0.71
N ASP A 64 -10.29 -12.44 0.43
CA ASP A 64 -11.23 -11.51 1.09
C ASP A 64 -10.50 -10.34 1.76
N SER A 65 -9.24 -10.52 2.09
CA SER A 65 -8.41 -9.49 2.70
C SER A 65 -7.16 -9.25 1.86
N ILE A 66 -6.80 -7.99 1.72
CA ILE A 66 -5.58 -7.58 1.02
C ILE A 66 -4.83 -6.64 1.94
N VAL A 67 -3.52 -6.87 2.07
CA VAL A 67 -2.65 -6.06 2.92
C VAL A 67 -1.65 -5.32 2.03
N ILE A 68 -1.59 -4.00 2.16
CA ILE A 68 -0.57 -3.18 1.53
C ILE A 68 0.44 -2.82 2.62
N ASP A 69 1.58 -3.50 2.60
CA ASP A 69 2.62 -3.35 3.63
C ASP A 69 3.61 -2.27 3.26
N ASP A 70 4.03 -1.50 4.26
CA ASP A 70 4.94 -0.35 4.08
C ASP A 70 4.40 0.68 3.10
N ALA A 71 3.09 0.96 3.16
CA ALA A 71 2.42 1.85 2.22
C ALA A 71 2.95 3.28 2.25
N GLY A 72 3.54 3.71 3.37
CA GLY A 72 4.18 5.02 3.46
C GLY A 72 5.27 5.23 2.42
N TYR A 73 5.91 4.16 1.96
CA TYR A 73 6.93 4.25 0.91
C TYR A 73 6.36 4.55 -0.48
N LEU A 74 5.06 4.43 -0.68
CA LEU A 74 4.43 4.96 -1.90
C LEU A 74 4.65 6.48 -1.99
N ILE A 75 4.48 7.14 -0.87
CA ILE A 75 4.70 8.59 -0.76
C ILE A 75 6.19 8.91 -0.89
N THR A 76 7.03 8.21 -0.13
CA THR A 76 8.48 8.43 -0.12
C THR A 76 9.09 8.18 -1.51
N ASN A 77 8.74 7.09 -2.17
CA ASN A 77 9.28 6.76 -3.49
C ASN A 77 8.82 7.77 -4.54
N HIS A 78 7.57 8.22 -4.47
CA HIS A 78 7.05 9.24 -5.37
C HIS A 78 7.85 10.55 -5.21
N PHE A 79 8.09 10.97 -3.96
CA PHE A 79 8.90 12.15 -3.68
C PHE A 79 10.33 11.99 -4.21
N MET A 80 10.96 10.85 -3.94
CA MET A 80 12.35 10.61 -4.36
C MET A 80 12.51 10.58 -5.87
N ARG A 81 11.52 10.11 -6.61
CA ARG A 81 11.55 10.11 -8.07
C ARG A 81 11.39 11.50 -8.67
N GLY A 82 10.67 12.39 -7.99
CA GLY A 82 10.30 13.69 -8.54
C GLY A 82 11.10 14.88 -8.01
N HIS A 83 11.74 14.76 -6.81
CA HIS A 83 12.28 15.93 -6.14
C HIS A 83 13.45 16.58 -6.88
N SER A 84 14.27 15.81 -7.57
CA SER A 84 15.42 16.35 -8.31
C SER A 84 15.02 17.12 -9.55
N SER A 85 13.90 16.76 -10.19
CA SER A 85 13.38 17.42 -11.37
C SER A 85 12.37 18.51 -11.05
N ALA A 86 11.82 18.55 -9.83
CA ALA A 86 10.84 19.53 -9.41
C ALA A 86 11.44 20.94 -9.22
N GLY A 87 12.73 21.00 -8.88
CA GLY A 87 13.40 22.28 -8.63
C GLY A 87 12.97 22.91 -7.31
N LYS A 88 12.72 24.22 -7.33
CA LYS A 88 12.32 25.01 -6.16
C LYS A 88 11.02 25.75 -6.46
N GLY A 89 10.35 26.22 -5.41
CA GLY A 89 9.14 27.04 -5.55
C GLY A 89 7.95 26.25 -6.06
N ASN A 90 7.34 26.68 -7.16
CA ASN A 90 6.12 26.08 -7.68
C ASN A 90 6.27 24.61 -8.09
N GLY A 91 7.46 24.21 -8.55
CA GLY A 91 7.74 22.81 -8.88
C GLY A 91 7.64 21.90 -7.68
N VAL A 92 8.11 22.33 -6.52
CA VAL A 92 8.01 21.58 -5.27
C VAL A 92 6.55 21.49 -4.81
N PHE A 93 5.79 22.57 -4.89
CA PHE A 93 4.37 22.55 -4.55
C PHE A 93 3.60 21.60 -5.46
N SER A 94 3.87 21.59 -6.76
CA SER A 94 3.24 20.67 -7.69
C SER A 94 3.55 19.22 -7.33
N LEU A 95 4.78 18.91 -6.94
CA LEU A 95 5.16 17.56 -6.52
C LEU A 95 4.39 17.12 -5.27
N TYR A 96 4.28 17.97 -4.26
CA TYR A 96 3.52 17.64 -3.05
C TYR A 96 2.03 17.43 -3.36
N ASN A 97 1.46 18.25 -4.24
CA ASN A 97 0.07 18.08 -4.66
C ASN A 97 -0.12 16.76 -5.40
N ASP A 98 0.79 16.37 -6.29
CA ASP A 98 0.73 15.11 -7.01
C ASP A 98 0.81 13.93 -6.05
N ILE A 99 1.70 13.97 -5.06
CA ILE A 99 1.83 12.93 -4.06
C ILE A 99 0.52 12.75 -3.30
N GLY A 100 -0.09 13.83 -2.86
CA GLY A 100 -1.37 13.79 -2.16
C GLY A 100 -2.49 13.24 -3.04
N ASP A 101 -2.55 13.69 -4.29
CA ASP A 101 -3.58 13.26 -5.25
C ASP A 101 -3.48 11.78 -5.55
N TYR A 102 -2.28 11.25 -5.78
CA TYR A 102 -2.10 9.82 -6.07
C TYR A 102 -2.51 8.95 -4.89
N PHE A 103 -2.11 9.32 -3.69
CA PHE A 103 -2.49 8.56 -2.49
C PHE A 103 -3.99 8.65 -2.22
N TRP A 104 -4.58 9.81 -2.36
CA TRP A 104 -6.01 10.02 -2.24
C TRP A 104 -6.78 9.18 -3.25
N ASN A 105 -6.32 9.17 -4.50
CA ASN A 105 -6.94 8.37 -5.55
C ASN A 105 -6.91 6.88 -5.25
N LEU A 106 -5.82 6.39 -4.63
CA LEU A 106 -5.76 4.99 -4.20
C LEU A 106 -6.84 4.69 -3.16
N ILE A 107 -7.01 5.55 -2.17
CA ILE A 107 -8.05 5.38 -1.14
C ILE A 107 -9.44 5.42 -1.79
N GLN A 108 -9.69 6.38 -2.67
CA GLN A 108 -10.98 6.47 -3.39
C GLN A 108 -11.23 5.25 -4.26
N PHE A 109 -10.21 4.72 -4.90
CA PHE A 109 -10.31 3.50 -5.70
C PHE A 109 -10.73 2.31 -4.83
N ILE A 110 -10.12 2.16 -3.64
CA ILE A 110 -10.48 1.09 -2.70
C ILE A 110 -11.97 1.20 -2.33
N VAL A 111 -12.41 2.40 -1.97
CA VAL A 111 -13.79 2.62 -1.52
C VAL A 111 -14.80 2.40 -2.64
N THR A 112 -14.48 2.80 -3.87
CA THR A 112 -15.47 2.85 -4.97
C THR A 112 -15.39 1.69 -5.96
N LYS A 113 -14.22 1.09 -6.18
CA LYS A 113 -14.00 0.13 -7.26
C LYS A 113 -13.69 -1.29 -6.79
N VAL A 114 -13.14 -1.46 -5.60
CA VAL A 114 -12.82 -2.80 -5.07
C VAL A 114 -14.13 -3.43 -4.54
N PRO A 115 -14.36 -4.75 -4.79
CA PRO A 115 -15.58 -5.40 -4.32
C PRO A 115 -15.84 -5.23 -2.83
N GLU A 116 -17.10 -5.04 -2.45
CA GLU A 116 -17.46 -4.63 -1.09
C GLU A 116 -17.28 -5.72 -0.02
N ASN A 117 -17.12 -6.97 -0.43
CA ASN A 117 -16.82 -8.06 0.50
C ASN A 117 -15.35 -8.11 0.91
N LYS A 118 -14.52 -7.18 0.42
CA LYS A 118 -13.09 -7.16 0.71
C LYS A 118 -12.74 -6.10 1.74
N ILE A 119 -11.70 -6.40 2.53
CA ILE A 119 -11.07 -5.44 3.44
C ILE A 119 -9.65 -5.21 2.96
N VAL A 120 -9.25 -3.96 2.82
CA VAL A 120 -7.90 -3.58 2.42
C VAL A 120 -7.20 -2.93 3.59
N TYR A 121 -6.20 -3.61 4.12
CA TYR A 121 -5.39 -3.10 5.23
C TYR A 121 -4.20 -2.34 4.67
N ILE A 122 -4.00 -1.11 5.12
CA ILE A 122 -2.89 -0.25 4.70
C ILE A 122 -2.00 -0.04 5.90
N ILE A 123 -0.79 -0.60 5.87
CA ILE A 123 0.15 -0.54 6.98
C ILE A 123 1.18 0.56 6.72
N MET A 124 1.27 1.52 7.63
CA MET A 124 2.16 2.68 7.54
C MET A 124 2.90 2.92 8.86
N HIS A 125 4.00 3.62 8.76
CA HIS A 125 4.72 4.13 9.92
C HIS A 125 4.08 5.39 10.47
#